data_d98ee10162ed4929cbeab1dc5d103d52
#
_entry.id   d98ee10162ed4929cbeab1dc5d103d52
#
_cell.length_a   1.000
_cell.length_b   1.000
_cell.length_c   1.000
_cell.angle_alpha   90.00
_cell.angle_beta   90.00
_cell.angle_gamma   90.00
#
_symmetry.space_group_name_H-M   'P 1'
#
loop_
_entity.id
_entity.type
_entity.pdbx_description
1 polymer ?
#
loop_
_entity_poly.entity_id
_entity_poly.type
_entity_poly.pdbx_seq_one_letter_code
_entity_poly.pdbx_strand_id
1 'polypeptide(L)'
;MNLGFRSLAVATVVLFVSFPGPVTGPASPAGRKPIRVLVLSGQNNHDWRSTTPKLVSILKRDGRFDVSMTEKPGALTVRSLKPYDVILSNWNTFGLDPRTAEWPEETKRAYLDFVRKGKGHVVVHAGSASFPGWSDYGRLTLATWKAGRTNHGPIHEFPVRMEGVNHPVTKGIEPFTTRDELWNAPGLADGAKVLASSFQVLEKGVTGRWEPAVLAGEFGKGRSLTILLGHDAEAMDSSGFQTLLVRAVEWAATGRVLPPPSAAATDTWQWEKKTGSSLALVGPAGPLWRFRYGADLDMPYFHPLRTTDGRLLTWDRPPDHLWHHGLWFSWKFINKINYWELNAGTGRPAGRTSWSNVRVSTGKGLEARIDMDLAYRPAGEDVPVLIENRTIEISPPDGVGVYAIDWTCAFRAAAEVLLDRTPLPGEPEGQVWGGYAGLSLRLADGLSDREVMTSDGPVSIWTDDRYRGRHAALDYSGLADGIPVGIAILNHPTNPRSPTPWYVIRSAEMSFFTPALLCYGPLALRRGETIVLRYRVLIHPGRWDEGRLRSESARYSGRKLSPAKE
;
A
#
# COMPACT_ATOMS: atom_id res chain seq x y z
N MET A 1 66.49 -12.04 -62.05
CA MET A 1 65.02 -11.85 -62.05
C MET A 1 64.60 -11.52 -60.66
N ASN A 2 64.46 -10.25 -60.35
CA ASN A 2 64.04 -9.79 -59.00
C ASN A 2 62.57 -9.50 -59.05
N LEU A 3 61.82 -10.20 -58.21
CA LEU A 3 60.40 -9.98 -57.93
C LEU A 3 60.26 -9.23 -56.61
N GLY A 4 59.92 -7.93 -56.74
CA GLY A 4 59.67 -7.09 -55.54
C GLY A 4 58.31 -7.36 -54.90
N PHE A 5 58.32 -7.53 -53.63
CA PHE A 5 57.10 -7.59 -52.77
C PHE A 5 56.68 -6.14 -52.42
N ARG A 6 55.49 -5.74 -52.85
CA ARG A 6 54.85 -4.51 -52.43
C ARG A 6 54.03 -4.82 -51.12
N SER A 7 54.42 -4.19 -50.04
CA SER A 7 53.63 -4.20 -48.79
C SER A 7 52.39 -3.33 -48.95
N LEU A 8 51.20 -3.92 -48.70
CA LEU A 8 49.92 -3.21 -48.55
C LEU A 8 49.77 -2.78 -47.10
N ALA A 9 49.79 -1.50 -46.84
CA ALA A 9 49.45 -0.95 -45.53
C ALA A 9 47.92 -0.92 -45.38
N VAL A 10 47.39 -1.68 -44.46
CA VAL A 10 45.98 -1.63 -44.07
C VAL A 10 45.82 -0.50 -43.03
N ALA A 11 45.15 0.57 -43.41
CA ALA A 11 44.79 1.65 -42.50
C ALA A 11 43.57 1.21 -41.66
N THR A 12 43.78 0.99 -40.38
CA THR A 12 42.69 0.73 -39.40
C THR A 12 42.03 2.06 -39.07
N VAL A 13 40.81 2.27 -39.55
CA VAL A 13 39.97 3.42 -39.16
C VAL A 13 39.37 3.10 -37.79
N VAL A 14 39.84 3.78 -36.76
CA VAL A 14 39.25 3.74 -35.42
C VAL A 14 38.06 4.71 -35.39
N LEU A 15 36.84 4.17 -35.45
CA LEU A 15 35.63 4.96 -35.20
C LEU A 15 35.55 5.28 -33.70
N PHE A 16 35.76 6.54 -33.36
CA PHE A 16 35.39 7.06 -32.03
C PHE A 16 33.88 7.16 -31.93
N VAL A 17 33.23 6.21 -31.23
CA VAL A 17 31.84 6.34 -30.80
C VAL A 17 31.85 7.29 -29.59
N SER A 18 31.39 8.51 -29.78
CA SER A 18 31.16 9.46 -28.69
C SER A 18 29.97 8.97 -27.86
N PHE A 19 30.24 8.47 -26.66
CA PHE A 19 29.21 8.26 -25.68
C PHE A 19 28.69 9.62 -25.20
N PRO A 20 27.35 9.80 -25.02
CA PRO A 20 26.83 11.01 -24.40
C PRO A 20 27.40 11.09 -22.99
N GLY A 21 27.86 12.29 -22.60
CA GLY A 21 28.44 12.57 -21.31
C GLY A 21 27.50 12.21 -20.14
N PRO A 22 28.00 12.13 -18.90
CA PRO A 22 27.22 11.70 -17.77
C PRO A 22 25.99 12.59 -17.57
N VAL A 23 24.81 11.97 -17.58
CA VAL A 23 23.58 12.62 -17.16
C VAL A 23 23.77 12.98 -15.68
N THR A 24 23.98 14.25 -15.39
CA THR A 24 24.04 14.76 -14.02
C THR A 24 22.67 14.57 -13.40
N GLY A 25 22.56 13.59 -12.51
CA GLY A 25 21.39 13.42 -11.65
C GLY A 25 21.18 14.67 -10.77
N PRO A 26 19.99 14.86 -10.16
CA PRO A 26 19.72 16.00 -9.32
C PRO A 26 20.76 16.13 -8.22
N ALA A 27 21.29 17.34 -8.02
CA ALA A 27 22.29 17.65 -7.04
C ALA A 27 21.82 17.29 -5.63
N SER A 28 22.64 16.58 -4.86
CA SER A 28 22.39 16.26 -3.46
C SER A 28 22.11 17.53 -2.66
N PRO A 29 21.18 17.52 -1.69
CA PRO A 29 20.90 18.70 -0.88
C PRO A 29 22.17 19.16 -0.15
N ALA A 30 22.40 20.47 -0.16
CA ALA A 30 23.63 21.12 0.23
C ALA A 30 24.16 20.61 1.59
N GLY A 31 25.33 19.98 1.60
CA GLY A 31 26.16 19.73 2.78
C GLY A 31 26.37 18.27 3.22
N ARG A 32 25.67 17.26 2.69
CA ARG A 32 25.89 15.85 3.09
C ARG A 32 26.60 15.05 1.98
N LYS A 33 27.60 14.26 2.38
CA LYS A 33 28.20 13.28 1.46
C LYS A 33 27.17 12.18 1.17
N PRO A 34 27.02 11.75 -0.10
CA PRO A 34 26.12 10.66 -0.45
C PRO A 34 26.57 9.36 0.22
N ILE A 35 25.58 8.53 0.59
CA ILE A 35 25.83 7.18 1.10
C ILE A 35 26.26 6.30 -0.07
N ARG A 36 27.44 5.70 0.02
CA ARG A 36 27.99 4.85 -1.05
C ARG A 36 27.53 3.42 -0.86
N VAL A 37 26.76 2.94 -1.84
CA VAL A 37 26.14 1.62 -1.85
C VAL A 37 26.83 0.73 -2.88
N LEU A 38 27.22 -0.48 -2.49
CA LEU A 38 27.65 -1.52 -3.40
C LEU A 38 26.54 -2.57 -3.55
N VAL A 39 25.95 -2.70 -4.72
CA VAL A 39 24.96 -3.72 -5.05
C VAL A 39 25.67 -4.96 -5.58
N LEU A 40 25.41 -6.13 -4.96
CA LEU A 40 25.90 -7.42 -5.43
C LEU A 40 24.86 -8.05 -6.36
N SER A 41 25.30 -8.47 -7.53
CA SER A 41 24.48 -9.01 -8.63
C SER A 41 25.25 -10.06 -9.45
N GLY A 42 24.67 -10.53 -10.54
CA GLY A 42 25.30 -11.42 -11.52
C GLY A 42 24.95 -12.90 -11.37
N GLN A 43 24.37 -13.28 -10.23
CA GLN A 43 23.87 -14.62 -9.94
C GLN A 43 22.68 -14.58 -9.00
N ASN A 44 21.57 -15.21 -9.39
CA ASN A 44 20.38 -15.43 -8.57
C ASN A 44 19.54 -16.53 -9.24
N ASN A 45 18.77 -17.29 -8.48
CA ASN A 45 17.75 -18.21 -9.01
C ASN A 45 16.47 -17.50 -9.46
N HIS A 46 16.35 -16.19 -9.19
CA HIS A 46 15.32 -15.28 -9.69
C HIS A 46 15.89 -14.39 -10.82
N ASP A 47 15.04 -13.65 -11.50
CA ASP A 47 15.47 -12.74 -12.58
C ASP A 47 16.22 -11.51 -12.04
N TRP A 48 17.50 -11.70 -11.69
CA TRP A 48 18.35 -10.61 -11.22
C TRP A 48 18.61 -9.55 -12.30
N ARG A 49 18.43 -9.89 -13.59
CA ARG A 49 18.59 -8.93 -14.69
C ARG A 49 17.50 -7.86 -14.72
N SER A 50 16.33 -8.17 -14.17
CA SER A 50 15.26 -7.18 -13.96
C SER A 50 15.28 -6.59 -12.54
N THR A 51 15.49 -7.40 -11.52
CA THR A 51 15.42 -6.96 -10.11
C THR A 51 16.60 -6.08 -9.70
N THR A 52 17.83 -6.36 -10.14
CA THR A 52 19.00 -5.53 -9.78
C THR A 52 18.90 -4.11 -10.35
N PRO A 53 18.59 -3.88 -11.64
CA PRO A 53 18.35 -2.53 -12.16
C PRO A 53 17.21 -1.80 -11.42
N LYS A 54 16.19 -2.52 -10.99
CA LYS A 54 15.09 -1.96 -10.22
C LYS A 54 15.55 -1.45 -8.85
N LEU A 55 16.29 -2.26 -8.09
CA LEU A 55 16.90 -1.85 -6.81
C LEU A 55 17.80 -0.61 -6.97
N VAL A 56 18.66 -0.60 -7.98
CA VAL A 56 19.53 0.54 -8.30
C VAL A 56 18.71 1.78 -8.63
N SER A 57 17.65 1.64 -9.44
CA SER A 57 16.76 2.75 -9.82
C SER A 57 16.03 3.36 -8.61
N ILE A 58 15.52 2.52 -7.70
CA ILE A 58 14.86 2.98 -6.47
C ILE A 58 15.81 3.84 -5.63
N LEU A 59 17.02 3.36 -5.40
CA LEU A 59 18.02 4.08 -4.59
C LEU A 59 18.51 5.36 -5.27
N LYS A 60 18.81 5.33 -6.59
CA LYS A 60 19.25 6.52 -7.33
C LYS A 60 18.19 7.63 -7.38
N ARG A 61 16.91 7.25 -7.48
CA ARG A 61 15.79 8.21 -7.50
C ARG A 61 15.66 8.99 -6.19
N ASP A 62 16.04 8.40 -5.07
CA ASP A 62 16.02 9.06 -3.76
C ASP A 62 17.03 10.21 -3.64
N GLY A 63 18.13 10.19 -4.42
CA GLY A 63 19.15 11.25 -4.48
C GLY A 63 20.15 11.27 -3.33
N ARG A 64 19.98 10.44 -2.29
CA ARG A 64 20.91 10.35 -1.14
C ARG A 64 22.01 9.31 -1.34
N PHE A 65 21.89 8.47 -2.35
CA PHE A 65 22.76 7.32 -2.55
C PHE A 65 23.62 7.44 -3.80
N ASP A 66 24.93 7.14 -3.64
CA ASP A 66 25.84 6.88 -4.74
C ASP A 66 25.97 5.37 -4.92
N VAL A 67 25.36 4.84 -5.99
CA VAL A 67 25.12 3.40 -6.17
C VAL A 67 26.04 2.85 -7.25
N SER A 68 26.92 1.93 -6.85
CA SER A 68 27.73 1.08 -7.74
C SER A 68 27.23 -0.37 -7.68
N MET A 69 27.54 -1.16 -8.70
CA MET A 69 27.16 -2.56 -8.81
C MET A 69 28.37 -3.42 -9.20
N THR A 70 28.40 -4.67 -8.72
CA THR A 70 29.33 -5.68 -9.19
C THR A 70 28.62 -7.00 -9.49
N GLU A 71 28.98 -7.65 -10.61
CA GLU A 71 28.53 -8.99 -10.95
C GLU A 71 29.56 -10.09 -10.58
N LYS A 72 30.65 -9.69 -9.94
CA LYS A 72 31.73 -10.57 -9.52
C LYS A 72 32.03 -10.42 -8.02
N PRO A 73 31.04 -10.66 -7.13
CA PRO A 73 31.25 -10.45 -5.69
C PRO A 73 32.29 -11.40 -5.08
N GLY A 74 32.55 -12.54 -5.68
CA GLY A 74 33.62 -13.46 -5.27
C GLY A 74 35.05 -12.89 -5.43
N ALA A 75 35.23 -11.75 -6.10
CA ALA A 75 36.50 -11.04 -6.23
C ALA A 75 36.65 -9.84 -5.28
N LEU A 76 35.72 -9.66 -4.34
CA LEU A 76 35.78 -8.56 -3.37
C LEU A 76 36.96 -8.72 -2.39
N THR A 77 37.61 -7.61 -2.10
CA THR A 77 38.74 -7.51 -1.17
C THR A 77 38.48 -6.38 -0.17
N VAL A 78 39.25 -6.35 0.92
CA VAL A 78 39.22 -5.24 1.87
C VAL A 78 39.44 -3.89 1.17
N ARG A 79 40.33 -3.85 0.18
CA ARG A 79 40.62 -2.63 -0.59
C ARG A 79 39.42 -2.18 -1.45
N SER A 80 38.80 -3.12 -2.17
CA SER A 80 37.65 -2.80 -3.03
C SER A 80 36.40 -2.41 -2.25
N LEU A 81 36.23 -2.92 -1.02
CA LEU A 81 35.12 -2.58 -0.14
C LEU A 81 35.31 -1.23 0.59
N LYS A 82 36.55 -0.77 0.78
CA LYS A 82 36.86 0.46 1.55
C LYS A 82 36.03 1.70 1.15
N PRO A 83 35.70 1.96 -0.13
CA PRO A 83 34.92 3.15 -0.51
C PRO A 83 33.47 3.13 -0.02
N TYR A 84 32.87 1.99 0.26
CA TYR A 84 31.45 1.85 0.48
C TYR A 84 31.06 1.99 1.96
N ASP A 85 29.80 2.37 2.19
CA ASP A 85 29.20 2.51 3.51
C ASP A 85 28.23 1.37 3.82
N VAL A 86 27.67 0.75 2.76
CA VAL A 86 26.73 -0.36 2.86
C VAL A 86 26.81 -1.26 1.63
N ILE A 87 26.62 -2.57 1.86
CA ILE A 87 26.43 -3.56 0.81
C ILE A 87 24.93 -3.88 0.73
N LEU A 88 24.37 -3.88 -0.49
CA LEU A 88 23.04 -4.38 -0.80
C LEU A 88 23.17 -5.66 -1.62
N SER A 89 22.84 -6.82 -1.03
CA SER A 89 22.97 -8.12 -1.71
C SER A 89 21.67 -8.54 -2.39
N ASN A 90 21.74 -8.68 -3.72
CA ASN A 90 20.79 -9.40 -4.56
C ASN A 90 21.45 -10.67 -5.18
N TRP A 91 22.54 -11.10 -4.58
CA TRP A 91 23.29 -12.31 -4.99
C TRP A 91 22.70 -13.53 -4.32
N ASN A 92 22.53 -14.63 -5.10
CA ASN A 92 22.01 -15.88 -4.57
C ASN A 92 22.75 -17.09 -5.15
N THR A 93 23.03 -18.08 -4.32
CA THR A 93 23.66 -19.34 -4.70
C THR A 93 22.73 -20.54 -4.58
N PHE A 94 21.43 -20.32 -4.34
CA PHE A 94 20.46 -21.40 -4.17
C PHE A 94 20.38 -22.29 -5.43
N GLY A 95 20.43 -23.60 -5.21
CA GLY A 95 20.39 -24.58 -6.30
C GLY A 95 21.71 -24.79 -7.07
N LEU A 96 22.78 -24.04 -6.76
CA LEU A 96 24.11 -24.29 -7.33
C LEU A 96 24.87 -25.34 -6.53
N ASP A 97 25.82 -26.00 -7.20
CA ASP A 97 26.78 -26.88 -6.51
C ASP A 97 27.60 -26.03 -5.53
N PRO A 98 27.57 -26.32 -4.22
CA PRO A 98 28.29 -25.55 -3.21
C PRO A 98 29.78 -25.37 -3.53
N ARG A 99 30.40 -26.37 -4.19
CA ARG A 99 31.83 -26.32 -4.56
C ARG A 99 32.15 -25.27 -5.60
N THR A 100 31.18 -24.90 -6.45
CA THR A 100 31.36 -23.90 -7.51
C THR A 100 30.79 -22.53 -7.12
N ALA A 101 29.88 -22.50 -6.16
CA ALA A 101 29.21 -21.31 -5.70
C ALA A 101 29.93 -20.58 -4.56
N GLU A 102 30.91 -21.24 -3.91
CA GLU A 102 31.62 -20.67 -2.78
C GLU A 102 32.56 -19.55 -3.19
N TRP A 103 32.58 -18.48 -2.38
CA TRP A 103 33.57 -17.45 -2.52
C TRP A 103 34.90 -17.87 -1.86
N PRO A 104 36.05 -17.35 -2.35
CA PRO A 104 37.33 -17.56 -1.69
C PRO A 104 37.28 -17.12 -0.21
N GLU A 105 38.00 -17.82 0.65
CA GLU A 105 38.01 -17.53 2.10
C GLU A 105 38.48 -16.09 2.42
N GLU A 106 39.34 -15.54 1.56
CA GLU A 106 39.76 -14.15 1.66
C GLU A 106 38.58 -13.19 1.42
N THR A 107 37.77 -13.46 0.41
CA THR A 107 36.54 -12.68 0.10
C THR A 107 35.51 -12.81 1.22
N LYS A 108 35.27 -14.04 1.71
CA LYS A 108 34.35 -14.26 2.85
C LYS A 108 34.78 -13.44 4.07
N ARG A 109 36.07 -13.47 4.37
CA ARG A 109 36.66 -12.69 5.49
C ARG A 109 36.51 -11.19 5.28
N ALA A 110 36.87 -10.70 4.10
CA ALA A 110 36.75 -9.28 3.76
C ALA A 110 35.30 -8.77 3.87
N TYR A 111 34.34 -9.60 3.43
CA TYR A 111 32.91 -9.31 3.47
C TYR A 111 32.38 -9.20 4.91
N LEU A 112 32.64 -10.21 5.75
CA LEU A 112 32.21 -10.20 7.15
C LEU A 112 32.91 -9.07 7.94
N ASP A 113 34.20 -8.86 7.72
CA ASP A 113 34.97 -7.81 8.38
C ASP A 113 34.47 -6.41 8.02
N PHE A 114 34.01 -6.20 6.79
CA PHE A 114 33.39 -4.95 6.38
C PHE A 114 32.23 -4.58 7.32
N VAL A 115 31.33 -5.53 7.59
CA VAL A 115 30.19 -5.30 8.48
C VAL A 115 30.62 -5.28 9.94
N ARG A 116 31.44 -6.24 10.40
CA ARG A 116 31.93 -6.28 11.80
C ARG A 116 32.61 -4.98 12.25
N LYS A 117 33.23 -4.27 11.34
CA LYS A 117 33.92 -2.98 11.59
C LYS A 117 32.99 -1.77 11.59
N GLY A 118 31.67 -1.95 11.44
CA GLY A 118 30.68 -0.89 11.61
C GLY A 118 29.98 -0.44 10.34
N LYS A 119 30.19 -1.10 9.20
CA LYS A 119 29.50 -0.82 7.94
C LYS A 119 28.14 -1.53 7.86
N GLY A 120 27.32 -1.14 6.87
CA GLY A 120 25.98 -1.66 6.68
C GLY A 120 25.90 -2.87 5.76
N HIS A 121 24.91 -3.72 6.01
CA HIS A 121 24.53 -4.82 5.15
C HIS A 121 23.00 -4.84 4.97
N VAL A 122 22.54 -4.97 3.75
CA VAL A 122 21.12 -5.21 3.43
C VAL A 122 21.06 -6.38 2.46
N VAL A 123 20.12 -7.28 2.66
CA VAL A 123 19.86 -8.38 1.73
C VAL A 123 18.38 -8.41 1.35
N VAL A 124 18.10 -8.68 0.08
CA VAL A 124 16.74 -8.73 -0.46
C VAL A 124 16.41 -10.15 -0.88
N HIS A 125 15.25 -10.62 -0.44
CA HIS A 125 14.58 -11.86 -0.82
C HIS A 125 15.54 -13.06 -0.89
N ALA A 126 15.67 -13.66 -2.07
CA ALA A 126 16.49 -14.86 -2.28
C ALA A 126 17.97 -14.68 -1.91
N GLY A 127 18.48 -13.46 -1.83
CA GLY A 127 19.85 -13.21 -1.38
C GLY A 127 20.14 -13.79 0.00
N SER A 128 19.14 -13.88 0.88
CA SER A 128 19.27 -14.47 2.21
C SER A 128 19.39 -16.00 2.20
N ALA A 129 19.03 -16.68 1.11
CA ALA A 129 19.18 -18.12 0.93
C ALA A 129 20.56 -18.56 0.41
N SER A 130 21.51 -17.63 0.25
CA SER A 130 22.87 -17.94 -0.22
C SER A 130 23.68 -18.72 0.81
N PHE A 131 24.63 -19.49 0.33
CA PHE A 131 25.67 -20.15 1.13
C PHE A 131 25.15 -20.97 2.31
N PRO A 132 24.37 -22.04 2.11
CA PRO A 132 23.74 -22.81 3.20
C PRO A 132 24.77 -23.43 4.18
N GLY A 133 26.02 -23.62 3.75
CA GLY A 133 27.12 -24.11 4.59
C GLY A 133 27.90 -23.03 5.35
N TRP A 134 27.66 -21.73 5.08
CA TRP A 134 28.39 -20.64 5.70
C TRP A 134 27.59 -20.01 6.86
N SER A 135 27.80 -20.55 8.07
CA SER A 135 27.03 -20.15 9.26
C SER A 135 27.12 -18.66 9.59
N ASP A 136 28.28 -18.03 9.38
CA ASP A 136 28.45 -16.58 9.59
C ASP A 136 27.61 -15.75 8.64
N TYR A 137 27.42 -16.18 7.39
CA TYR A 137 26.51 -15.54 6.45
C TYR A 137 25.06 -15.63 6.93
N GLY A 138 24.64 -16.83 7.41
CA GLY A 138 23.29 -17.00 7.97
C GLY A 138 23.02 -16.10 9.19
N ARG A 139 24.05 -15.86 10.04
CA ARG A 139 23.94 -14.88 11.14
C ARG A 139 23.87 -13.45 10.63
N LEU A 140 24.64 -13.12 9.61
CA LEU A 140 24.65 -11.80 8.99
C LEU A 140 23.31 -11.48 8.31
N THR A 141 22.71 -12.43 7.59
CA THR A 141 21.45 -12.21 6.86
C THR A 141 20.21 -12.30 7.74
N LEU A 142 20.34 -12.62 9.02
CA LEU A 142 19.26 -12.67 10.03
C LEU A 142 18.14 -13.68 9.75
N ALA A 143 17.92 -14.05 8.50
CA ALA A 143 16.97 -15.06 8.07
C ALA A 143 17.56 -15.88 6.93
N THR A 144 17.31 -17.20 6.94
CA THR A 144 17.82 -18.12 5.93
C THR A 144 16.76 -19.11 5.49
N TRP A 145 16.91 -19.64 4.28
CA TRP A 145 16.14 -20.77 3.83
C TRP A 145 16.60 -22.05 4.55
N LYS A 146 15.70 -22.75 5.23
CA LYS A 146 15.96 -24.03 5.89
C LYS A 146 15.32 -25.16 5.09
N ALA A 147 16.14 -26.00 4.48
CA ALA A 147 15.66 -27.17 3.73
C ALA A 147 14.74 -28.04 4.61
N GLY A 148 13.62 -28.48 4.03
CA GLY A 148 12.61 -29.30 4.72
C GLY A 148 11.70 -28.53 5.69
N ARG A 149 11.93 -27.22 5.88
CA ARG A 149 11.11 -26.38 6.76
C ARG A 149 10.58 -25.15 6.06
N THR A 150 11.45 -24.34 5.47
CA THR A 150 11.06 -23.13 4.75
C THR A 150 10.43 -23.51 3.42
N ASN A 151 9.32 -22.89 3.10
CA ASN A 151 8.60 -23.06 1.84
C ASN A 151 7.93 -21.75 1.45
N HIS A 152 7.34 -21.71 0.27
CA HIS A 152 6.53 -20.59 -0.21
C HIS A 152 5.33 -21.12 -1.02
N GLY A 153 4.29 -20.33 -1.14
CA GLY A 153 3.19 -20.54 -2.08
C GLY A 153 3.46 -19.88 -3.44
N PRO A 154 2.45 -19.84 -4.31
CA PRO A 154 2.54 -19.05 -5.54
C PRO A 154 2.57 -17.55 -5.20
N ILE A 155 3.04 -16.72 -6.15
CA ILE A 155 2.97 -15.26 -6.04
C ILE A 155 1.50 -14.86 -5.92
N HIS A 156 1.17 -14.07 -4.90
CA HIS A 156 -0.18 -13.61 -4.61
C HIS A 156 -0.18 -12.29 -3.83
N GLU A 157 -1.34 -11.66 -3.68
CA GLU A 157 -1.49 -10.49 -2.83
C GLU A 157 -1.63 -10.90 -1.35
N PHE A 158 -0.85 -10.27 -0.48
CA PHE A 158 -0.93 -10.46 0.96
C PHE A 158 -0.62 -9.16 1.74
N PRO A 159 -1.16 -9.02 2.96
CA PRO A 159 -0.87 -7.88 3.80
C PRO A 159 0.51 -7.96 4.43
N VAL A 160 1.14 -6.81 4.60
CA VAL A 160 2.38 -6.58 5.37
C VAL A 160 2.07 -5.61 6.49
N ARG A 161 2.33 -6.00 7.74
CA ARG A 161 2.17 -5.13 8.91
C ARG A 161 3.51 -4.86 9.59
N MET A 162 3.60 -3.74 10.26
CA MET A 162 4.74 -3.41 11.13
C MET A 162 4.51 -4.02 12.51
N GLU A 163 5.55 -4.60 13.12
CA GLU A 163 5.43 -5.34 14.40
C GLU A 163 5.47 -4.44 15.65
N GLY A 164 5.15 -3.16 15.53
CA GLY A 164 5.11 -2.25 16.68
C GLY A 164 6.46 -2.01 17.36
N VAL A 165 7.55 -2.55 16.83
CA VAL A 165 8.92 -2.32 17.31
C VAL A 165 9.31 -0.89 16.98
N ASN A 166 9.68 -0.10 18.00
CA ASN A 166 10.20 1.25 17.76
C ASN A 166 11.54 1.20 17.04
N HIS A 167 11.51 1.14 15.72
CA HIS A 167 12.70 1.04 14.89
C HIS A 167 12.65 2.09 13.75
N PRO A 168 13.77 2.80 13.49
CA PRO A 168 13.80 3.88 12.49
C PRO A 168 13.31 3.46 11.10
N VAL A 169 13.56 2.22 10.69
CA VAL A 169 13.20 1.71 9.36
C VAL A 169 11.69 1.62 9.18
N THR A 170 10.96 1.17 10.20
CA THR A 170 9.51 0.93 10.11
C THR A 170 8.67 2.03 10.73
N LYS A 171 9.28 2.97 11.46
CA LYS A 171 8.56 4.07 12.10
C LYS A 171 7.73 4.86 11.08
N GLY A 172 6.39 4.94 11.32
CA GLY A 172 5.46 5.63 10.44
C GLY A 172 5.32 5.00 9.05
N ILE A 173 5.67 3.71 8.88
CA ILE A 173 5.22 2.92 7.74
C ILE A 173 3.94 2.20 8.15
N GLU A 174 2.89 2.46 7.40
CA GLU A 174 1.60 1.84 7.62
C GLU A 174 1.54 0.44 7.00
N PRO A 175 0.67 -0.44 7.50
CA PRO A 175 0.38 -1.69 6.85
C PRO A 175 0.04 -1.48 5.37
N PHE A 176 0.53 -2.35 4.51
CA PHE A 176 0.29 -2.27 3.07
C PHE A 176 0.08 -3.67 2.49
N THR A 177 -0.59 -3.74 1.34
CA THR A 177 -0.71 -4.97 0.57
C THR A 177 0.36 -4.99 -0.51
N THR A 178 0.99 -6.13 -0.72
CA THR A 178 1.93 -6.37 -1.81
C THR A 178 1.58 -7.64 -2.56
N ARG A 179 1.87 -7.69 -3.86
CA ARG A 179 1.84 -8.92 -4.66
C ARG A 179 3.27 -9.44 -4.75
N ASP A 180 3.55 -10.56 -4.07
CA ASP A 180 4.92 -11.05 -3.91
C ASP A 180 4.92 -12.56 -3.60
N GLU A 181 6.09 -13.17 -3.46
CA GLU A 181 6.30 -14.50 -2.91
C GLU A 181 6.49 -14.41 -1.40
N LEU A 182 5.62 -15.07 -0.63
CA LEU A 182 5.72 -15.11 0.82
C LEU A 182 6.49 -16.35 1.30
N TRP A 183 7.59 -16.13 2.00
CA TRP A 183 8.33 -17.19 2.68
C TRP A 183 7.65 -17.59 3.99
N ASN A 184 7.38 -18.88 4.13
CA ASN A 184 6.86 -19.50 5.34
C ASN A 184 7.98 -20.12 6.17
N ALA A 185 7.94 -19.91 7.47
CA ALA A 185 8.85 -20.50 8.45
C ALA A 185 10.36 -20.38 8.12
N PRO A 186 10.89 -19.19 7.76
CA PRO A 186 12.32 -19.00 7.58
C PRO A 186 13.08 -19.34 8.86
N GLY A 187 14.34 -19.76 8.74
CA GLY A 187 15.22 -19.93 9.87
C GLY A 187 15.77 -18.60 10.34
N LEU A 188 15.43 -18.14 11.54
CA LEU A 188 15.90 -16.87 12.08
C LEU A 188 17.23 -17.05 12.83
N ALA A 189 18.11 -16.06 12.72
CA ALA A 189 19.34 -15.99 13.52
C ALA A 189 19.02 -15.49 14.93
N ASP A 190 19.85 -15.87 15.91
CA ASP A 190 19.75 -15.35 17.28
C ASP A 190 19.92 -13.84 17.29
N GLY A 191 19.05 -13.15 18.02
CA GLY A 191 19.05 -11.69 18.12
C GLY A 191 18.41 -10.95 16.92
N ALA A 192 17.90 -11.65 15.91
CA ALA A 192 17.13 -11.05 14.83
C ALA A 192 15.82 -10.44 15.36
N LYS A 193 15.59 -9.15 15.09
CA LYS A 193 14.36 -8.44 15.47
C LYS A 193 13.44 -8.39 14.25
N VAL A 194 12.26 -8.98 14.34
CA VAL A 194 11.24 -8.86 13.30
C VAL A 194 10.63 -7.47 13.36
N LEU A 195 10.73 -6.72 12.27
CA LEU A 195 10.22 -5.36 12.14
C LEU A 195 8.89 -5.31 11.38
N ALA A 196 8.68 -6.24 10.46
CA ALA A 196 7.43 -6.39 9.72
C ALA A 196 7.16 -7.87 9.44
N SER A 197 5.88 -8.22 9.39
CA SER A 197 5.41 -9.58 9.09
C SER A 197 4.30 -9.55 8.04
N SER A 198 4.13 -10.69 7.37
CA SER A 198 3.10 -10.89 6.34
C SER A 198 2.26 -12.13 6.66
N PHE A 199 0.99 -12.10 6.30
CA PHE A 199 0.05 -13.19 6.54
C PHE A 199 -0.36 -13.82 5.22
N GLN A 200 -0.23 -15.15 5.12
CA GLN A 200 -0.65 -15.87 3.94
C GLN A 200 -2.17 -15.98 3.88
N VAL A 201 -2.78 -15.51 2.79
CA VAL A 201 -4.25 -15.45 2.60
C VAL A 201 -4.80 -16.57 1.71
N LEU A 202 -3.95 -17.41 1.14
CA LEU A 202 -4.36 -18.56 0.32
C LEU A 202 -4.57 -19.81 1.16
N GLU A 203 -5.57 -20.64 0.83
CA GLU A 203 -5.91 -21.87 1.57
C GLU A 203 -4.78 -22.92 1.56
N LYS A 204 -4.05 -23.06 0.46
CA LYS A 204 -2.93 -24.01 0.34
C LYS A 204 -1.64 -23.41 0.86
N GLY A 205 -1.08 -24.01 1.90
CA GLY A 205 0.18 -23.58 2.51
C GLY A 205 0.02 -22.48 3.57
N VAL A 206 -1.21 -22.19 4.00
CA VAL A 206 -1.46 -21.25 5.10
C VAL A 206 -0.85 -21.78 6.38
N THR A 207 0.04 -21.01 6.99
CA THR A 207 0.64 -21.35 8.28
C THR A 207 -0.28 -20.98 9.46
N GLY A 208 -1.30 -20.16 9.21
CA GLY A 208 -2.21 -19.63 10.21
C GLY A 208 -1.58 -18.59 11.14
N ARG A 209 -0.44 -18.02 10.74
CA ARG A 209 0.30 -17.02 11.51
C ARG A 209 0.97 -15.99 10.62
N TRP A 210 1.43 -14.93 11.23
CA TRP A 210 2.24 -13.92 10.58
C TRP A 210 3.68 -14.41 10.42
N GLU A 211 4.18 -14.43 9.19
CA GLU A 211 5.55 -14.83 8.86
C GLU A 211 6.46 -13.59 8.77
N PRO A 212 7.72 -13.69 9.21
CA PRO A 212 8.65 -12.57 9.13
C PRO A 212 8.84 -12.08 7.69
N ALA A 213 8.78 -10.77 7.48
CA ALA A 213 8.99 -10.14 6.17
C ALA A 213 10.19 -9.18 6.16
N VAL A 214 10.45 -8.49 7.29
CA VAL A 214 11.59 -7.58 7.45
C VAL A 214 12.22 -7.81 8.81
N LEU A 215 13.55 -7.96 8.82
CA LEU A 215 14.32 -8.21 10.04
C LEU A 215 15.50 -7.26 10.14
N ALA A 216 15.82 -6.83 11.36
CA ALA A 216 17.02 -6.04 11.66
C ALA A 216 17.83 -6.67 12.78
N GLY A 217 19.15 -6.44 12.77
CA GLY A 217 20.06 -6.91 13.78
C GLY A 217 21.44 -6.27 13.67
N GLU A 218 22.31 -6.64 14.59
CA GLU A 218 23.70 -6.19 14.62
C GLU A 218 24.65 -7.34 14.26
N PHE A 219 25.75 -7.00 13.62
CA PHE A 219 26.83 -7.92 13.32
C PHE A 219 28.19 -7.28 13.64
N GLY A 220 28.72 -7.59 14.80
CA GLY A 220 29.85 -6.87 15.37
C GLY A 220 29.47 -5.42 15.71
N LYS A 221 30.16 -4.44 15.12
CA LYS A 221 29.80 -3.01 15.23
C LYS A 221 28.89 -2.53 14.10
N GLY A 222 28.61 -3.36 13.11
CA GLY A 222 27.79 -3.03 11.95
C GLY A 222 26.34 -3.45 12.13
N ARG A 223 25.54 -3.08 11.15
CA ARG A 223 24.09 -3.29 11.14
C ARG A 223 23.70 -4.10 9.93
N SER A 224 22.80 -5.07 10.13
CA SER A 224 22.24 -5.86 9.06
C SER A 224 20.73 -5.73 9.04
N LEU A 225 20.16 -5.74 7.82
CA LEU A 225 18.73 -5.76 7.60
C LEU A 225 18.40 -6.72 6.45
N THR A 226 17.36 -7.52 6.66
CA THR A 226 16.86 -8.46 5.67
C THR A 226 15.43 -8.09 5.28
N ILE A 227 15.18 -7.98 3.99
CA ILE A 227 13.85 -7.81 3.40
C ILE A 227 13.55 -9.09 2.64
N LEU A 228 12.63 -9.91 3.15
CA LEU A 228 12.22 -11.17 2.50
C LEU A 228 11.19 -10.95 1.37
N LEU A 229 10.74 -9.72 1.18
CA LEU A 229 9.95 -9.27 0.03
C LEU A 229 10.85 -8.96 -1.17
N GLY A 230 10.25 -8.78 -2.36
CA GLY A 230 10.96 -8.35 -3.56
C GLY A 230 11.41 -9.50 -4.46
N HIS A 231 10.55 -10.53 -4.61
CA HIS A 231 10.79 -11.68 -5.49
C HIS A 231 11.10 -11.28 -6.93
N ASP A 232 10.37 -10.32 -7.48
CA ASP A 232 10.49 -9.84 -8.85
C ASP A 232 10.40 -8.31 -8.95
N ALA A 233 10.59 -7.77 -10.17
CA ALA A 233 10.55 -6.33 -10.40
C ALA A 233 9.14 -5.73 -10.17
N GLU A 234 8.07 -6.50 -10.34
CA GLU A 234 6.68 -6.08 -10.08
C GLU A 234 6.43 -5.96 -8.57
N ALA A 235 6.87 -6.93 -7.77
CA ALA A 235 6.81 -6.86 -6.32
C ALA A 235 7.57 -5.63 -5.77
N MET A 236 8.71 -5.27 -6.40
CA MET A 236 9.49 -4.09 -6.07
C MET A 236 8.84 -2.75 -6.48
N ASP A 237 7.71 -2.77 -7.22
CA ASP A 237 6.92 -1.57 -7.51
C ASP A 237 6.03 -1.14 -6.33
N SER A 238 5.83 -2.00 -5.34
CA SER A 238 5.15 -1.66 -4.10
C SER A 238 5.82 -0.45 -3.42
N SER A 239 5.03 0.59 -3.12
CA SER A 239 5.53 1.77 -2.41
C SER A 239 6.04 1.43 -1.01
N GLY A 240 5.43 0.43 -0.36
CA GLY A 240 5.88 -0.11 0.92
C GLY A 240 7.26 -0.74 0.81
N PHE A 241 7.49 -1.60 -0.20
CA PHE A 241 8.80 -2.17 -0.46
C PHE A 241 9.86 -1.09 -0.74
N GLN A 242 9.55 -0.11 -1.60
CA GLN A 242 10.50 0.96 -1.95
C GLN A 242 10.89 1.80 -0.73
N THR A 243 9.92 2.12 0.13
CA THR A 243 10.15 2.85 1.38
C THR A 243 11.02 2.03 2.34
N LEU A 244 10.72 0.75 2.51
CA LEU A 244 11.50 -0.17 3.34
C LEU A 244 12.94 -0.29 2.83
N LEU A 245 13.15 -0.46 1.53
CA LEU A 245 14.48 -0.57 0.92
C LEU A 245 15.33 0.67 1.15
N VAL A 246 14.80 1.86 0.86
CA VAL A 246 15.49 3.14 1.04
C VAL A 246 15.91 3.32 2.50
N ARG A 247 14.98 3.13 3.43
CA ARG A 247 15.22 3.27 4.88
C ARG A 247 16.16 2.18 5.41
N ALA A 248 16.07 0.96 4.89
CA ALA A 248 16.97 -0.14 5.25
C ALA A 248 18.42 0.19 4.92
N VAL A 249 18.67 0.65 3.69
CA VAL A 249 20.01 0.99 3.22
C VAL A 249 20.58 2.19 3.99
N GLU A 250 19.78 3.23 4.24
CA GLU A 250 20.19 4.38 5.03
C GLU A 250 20.50 4.00 6.48
N TRP A 251 19.61 3.25 7.13
CA TRP A 251 19.81 2.81 8.51
C TRP A 251 21.02 1.89 8.65
N ALA A 252 21.17 0.93 7.77
CA ALA A 252 22.34 0.03 7.80
C ALA A 252 23.64 0.81 7.68
N ALA A 253 23.71 1.81 6.80
CA ALA A 253 24.89 2.64 6.60
C ALA A 253 25.16 3.59 7.78
N THR A 254 24.12 4.21 8.37
CA THR A 254 24.27 5.39 9.24
C THR A 254 23.78 5.17 10.68
N GLY A 255 22.97 4.14 10.94
CA GLY A 255 22.25 3.93 12.21
C GLY A 255 21.02 4.84 12.37
N ARG A 256 20.67 5.61 11.36
CA ARG A 256 19.56 6.57 11.38
C ARG A 256 18.72 6.40 10.13
N VAL A 257 17.45 6.77 10.22
CA VAL A 257 16.60 7.06 9.07
C VAL A 257 16.18 8.50 9.24
N LEU A 258 16.60 9.31 8.31
CA LEU A 258 16.17 10.69 8.28
C LEU A 258 14.83 10.76 7.57
N PRO A 259 13.95 11.71 7.92
CA PRO A 259 12.86 12.03 7.02
C PRO A 259 13.47 12.23 5.62
N PRO A 260 12.78 11.80 4.57
CA PRO A 260 13.26 12.05 3.21
C PRO A 260 13.70 13.51 3.16
N PRO A 261 14.81 13.85 2.44
CA PRO A 261 15.24 15.22 2.36
C PRO A 261 13.98 16.02 2.08
N SER A 262 13.69 17.00 2.94
CA SER A 262 12.74 18.04 2.59
C SER A 262 13.28 18.52 1.26
N ALA A 263 12.71 18.02 0.17
CA ALA A 263 12.88 18.64 -1.10
C ALA A 263 12.58 20.11 -0.80
N ALA A 264 13.52 21.00 -1.05
CA ALA A 264 13.17 22.40 -1.24
C ALA A 264 12.02 22.30 -2.22
N ALA A 265 10.82 22.40 -1.67
CA ALA A 265 9.62 21.90 -2.31
C ALA A 265 9.49 22.59 -3.66
N THR A 266 9.81 21.88 -4.71
CA THR A 266 8.90 21.94 -5.83
C THR A 266 7.70 21.15 -5.34
N ASP A 267 6.72 21.82 -4.76
CA ASP A 267 5.38 21.31 -4.43
C ASP A 267 4.70 20.86 -5.73
N THR A 268 5.21 19.84 -6.37
CA THR A 268 4.65 19.31 -7.60
C THR A 268 3.87 18.07 -7.26
N TRP A 269 2.63 18.29 -6.89
CA TRP A 269 1.60 17.27 -6.97
C TRP A 269 1.55 16.75 -8.41
N GLN A 270 1.53 15.43 -8.59
CA GLN A 270 1.53 14.77 -9.88
C GLN A 270 0.36 13.82 -9.99
N TRP A 271 -0.23 13.76 -11.17
CA TRP A 271 -1.24 12.78 -11.51
C TRP A 271 -0.56 11.47 -11.91
N GLU A 272 -0.89 10.39 -11.22
CA GLU A 272 -0.58 9.03 -11.64
C GLU A 272 -1.86 8.38 -12.18
N LYS A 273 -1.90 8.13 -13.47
CA LYS A 273 -3.03 7.49 -14.15
C LYS A 273 -2.59 6.17 -14.76
N LYS A 274 -3.14 5.06 -14.25
CA LYS A 274 -3.04 3.75 -14.88
C LYS A 274 -4.34 3.47 -15.62
N THR A 275 -4.30 3.52 -16.96
CA THR A 275 -5.48 3.36 -17.82
C THR A 275 -6.23 2.07 -17.50
N GLY A 276 -7.54 2.15 -17.30
CA GLY A 276 -8.41 1.03 -16.95
C GLY A 276 -8.25 0.49 -15.52
N SER A 277 -7.42 1.09 -14.67
CA SER A 277 -7.08 0.53 -13.36
C SER A 277 -7.14 1.55 -12.22
N SER A 278 -6.49 2.71 -12.33
CA SER A 278 -6.47 3.65 -11.21
C SER A 278 -6.14 5.09 -11.59
N LEU A 279 -6.56 6.03 -10.74
CA LEU A 279 -6.11 7.42 -10.70
C LEU A 279 -5.60 7.74 -9.31
N ALA A 280 -4.48 8.45 -9.20
CA ALA A 280 -3.98 8.97 -7.94
C ALA A 280 -3.46 10.41 -8.08
N LEU A 281 -3.58 11.18 -7.01
CA LEU A 281 -2.83 12.40 -6.80
C LEU A 281 -1.65 12.08 -5.89
N VAL A 282 -0.43 12.27 -6.39
CA VAL A 282 0.81 11.90 -5.70
C VAL A 282 1.55 13.18 -5.32
N GLY A 283 1.82 13.35 -4.05
CA GLY A 283 2.61 14.43 -3.47
C GLY A 283 3.98 13.95 -2.99
N PRO A 284 4.73 14.82 -2.30
CA PRO A 284 6.07 14.50 -1.79
C PRO A 284 6.12 13.31 -0.85
N ALA A 285 5.05 13.08 -0.08
CA ALA A 285 4.90 11.96 0.86
C ALA A 285 4.27 10.71 0.23
N GLY A 286 4.16 10.66 -1.09
CA GLY A 286 3.50 9.59 -1.83
C GLY A 286 2.05 9.90 -2.21
N PRO A 287 1.25 8.89 -2.57
CA PRO A 287 -0.15 9.12 -2.96
C PRO A 287 -0.96 9.74 -1.82
N LEU A 288 -1.49 10.95 -2.04
CA LEU A 288 -2.47 11.57 -1.14
C LEU A 288 -3.75 10.74 -1.11
N TRP A 289 -4.19 10.36 -2.30
CA TRP A 289 -5.28 9.44 -2.50
C TRP A 289 -5.09 8.65 -3.80
N ARG A 290 -5.66 7.45 -3.84
CA ARG A 290 -5.76 6.62 -5.05
C ARG A 290 -7.14 6.03 -5.15
N PHE A 291 -7.79 6.24 -6.27
CA PHE A 291 -9.00 5.54 -6.66
C PHE A 291 -8.66 4.35 -7.55
N ARG A 292 -9.13 3.17 -7.19
CA ARG A 292 -8.89 1.90 -7.90
C ARG A 292 -10.19 1.43 -8.55
N TYR A 293 -10.10 1.06 -9.82
CA TYR A 293 -11.22 0.58 -10.63
C TYR A 293 -10.80 -0.46 -11.66
N GLY A 294 -9.77 -1.25 -11.39
CA GLY A 294 -9.32 -2.37 -12.24
C GLY A 294 -10.41 -3.43 -12.38
N ALA A 295 -10.47 -4.10 -13.54
CA ALA A 295 -11.50 -5.12 -13.83
C ALA A 295 -11.35 -6.40 -12.99
N ASP A 296 -10.23 -6.57 -12.31
CA ASP A 296 -9.92 -7.65 -11.38
C ASP A 296 -10.53 -7.47 -9.98
N LEU A 297 -11.03 -6.26 -9.68
CA LEU A 297 -11.61 -5.92 -8.39
C LEU A 297 -13.07 -6.35 -8.29
N ASP A 298 -13.56 -6.51 -7.04
CA ASP A 298 -14.98 -6.77 -6.79
C ASP A 298 -15.81 -5.48 -6.74
N MET A 299 -15.18 -4.33 -6.50
CA MET A 299 -15.79 -2.99 -6.50
C MET A 299 -14.73 -1.89 -6.61
N PRO A 300 -15.10 -0.69 -7.14
CA PRO A 300 -14.21 0.47 -7.12
C PRO A 300 -14.12 1.11 -5.74
N TYR A 301 -12.90 1.56 -5.33
CA TYR A 301 -12.66 2.11 -3.99
C TYR A 301 -11.47 3.07 -3.93
N PHE A 302 -11.35 3.82 -2.83
CA PHE A 302 -10.17 4.62 -2.50
C PHE A 302 -9.29 3.91 -1.47
N HIS A 303 -8.03 3.71 -1.84
CA HIS A 303 -6.95 3.39 -0.93
C HIS A 303 -5.60 3.62 -1.64
N PRO A 304 -4.62 4.29 -0.98
CA PRO A 304 -4.72 4.97 0.32
C PRO A 304 -5.55 6.26 0.28
N LEU A 305 -6.04 6.70 1.45
CA LEU A 305 -6.35 8.09 1.75
C LEU A 305 -5.37 8.55 2.82
N ARG A 306 -4.75 9.72 2.61
CA ARG A 306 -3.73 10.29 3.50
C ARG A 306 -3.99 11.75 3.78
N THR A 307 -3.46 12.24 4.88
CA THR A 307 -3.28 13.69 5.08
C THR A 307 -2.18 14.23 4.16
N THR A 308 -2.14 15.54 3.93
CA THR A 308 -1.15 16.18 3.06
C THR A 308 0.30 16.00 3.53
N ASP A 309 0.51 15.75 4.80
CA ASP A 309 1.81 15.41 5.41
C ASP A 309 2.11 13.89 5.40
N GLY A 310 1.27 13.09 4.72
CA GLY A 310 1.55 11.69 4.37
C GLY A 310 1.00 10.63 5.32
N ARG A 311 0.26 11.01 6.39
CA ARG A 311 -0.31 10.02 7.34
C ARG A 311 -1.45 9.25 6.72
N LEU A 312 -1.38 7.93 6.78
CA LEU A 312 -2.40 7.03 6.24
C LEU A 312 -3.62 6.98 7.16
N LEU A 313 -4.80 7.04 6.57
CA LEU A 313 -6.07 7.02 7.29
C LEU A 313 -6.96 5.83 6.96
N THR A 314 -6.61 5.04 5.95
CA THR A 314 -7.45 3.90 5.51
C THR A 314 -6.68 2.59 5.49
N TRP A 315 -7.41 1.48 5.61
CA TRP A 315 -6.87 0.11 5.52
C TRP A 315 -7.60 -0.66 4.40
N ASP A 316 -6.84 -1.25 3.50
CA ASP A 316 -7.36 -2.09 2.42
C ASP A 316 -7.12 -3.56 2.73
N ARG A 317 -8.16 -4.38 2.61
CA ARG A 317 -8.15 -5.84 2.79
C ARG A 317 -7.47 -6.29 4.10
N PRO A 318 -7.91 -5.76 5.27
CA PRO A 318 -7.36 -6.21 6.54
C PRO A 318 -7.64 -7.72 6.73
N PRO A 319 -6.75 -8.45 7.43
CA PRO A 319 -6.86 -9.92 7.58
C PRO A 319 -8.18 -10.40 8.19
N ASP A 320 -8.78 -9.58 9.05
CA ASP A 320 -10.06 -9.85 9.70
C ASP A 320 -11.25 -9.70 8.75
N HIS A 321 -11.12 -8.85 7.70
CA HIS A 321 -12.20 -8.54 6.74
C HIS A 321 -11.61 -8.24 5.36
N LEU A 322 -11.26 -9.25 4.59
CA LEU A 322 -10.66 -9.11 3.24
C LEU A 322 -11.54 -8.35 2.24
N TRP A 323 -12.80 -8.17 2.53
CA TRP A 323 -13.79 -7.42 1.74
C TRP A 323 -13.94 -5.95 2.16
N HIS A 324 -13.13 -5.43 3.09
CA HIS A 324 -13.06 -4.02 3.42
C HIS A 324 -11.97 -3.32 2.59
N HIS A 325 -12.29 -2.16 1.99
CA HIS A 325 -11.45 -1.53 0.96
C HIS A 325 -11.13 -0.05 1.20
N GLY A 326 -10.73 0.33 2.39
CA GLY A 326 -10.45 1.74 2.69
C GLY A 326 -11.72 2.58 2.69
N LEU A 327 -12.04 3.29 1.59
CA LEU A 327 -13.33 3.99 1.37
C LEU A 327 -14.00 3.42 0.13
N TRP A 328 -15.16 2.79 0.30
CA TRP A 328 -15.92 2.11 -0.77
C TRP A 328 -17.43 2.25 -0.60
N PHE A 329 -18.18 1.87 -1.63
CA PHE A 329 -19.64 1.75 -1.58
C PHE A 329 -20.06 0.34 -1.97
N SER A 330 -20.87 -0.32 -1.15
CA SER A 330 -21.53 -1.57 -1.47
C SER A 330 -22.87 -1.73 -0.75
N TRP A 331 -23.82 -2.41 -1.39
CA TRP A 331 -25.02 -2.89 -0.72
C TRP A 331 -24.72 -4.19 0.01
N LYS A 332 -25.32 -4.41 1.19
CA LYS A 332 -25.18 -5.68 1.91
C LYS A 332 -25.96 -6.77 1.19
N PHE A 333 -27.27 -6.56 1.04
CA PHE A 333 -28.13 -7.45 0.29
C PHE A 333 -28.96 -6.69 -0.76
N ILE A 334 -29.05 -7.27 -1.96
CA ILE A 334 -30.05 -6.92 -2.97
C ILE A 334 -30.85 -8.19 -3.24
N ASN A 335 -32.16 -8.18 -2.97
CA ASN A 335 -33.04 -9.35 -3.11
C ASN A 335 -32.48 -10.59 -2.39
N LYS A 336 -31.99 -10.42 -1.15
CA LYS A 336 -31.36 -11.43 -0.29
C LYS A 336 -30.00 -11.96 -0.75
N ILE A 337 -29.48 -11.50 -1.89
CA ILE A 337 -28.15 -11.89 -2.39
C ILE A 337 -27.11 -10.94 -1.79
N ASN A 338 -26.02 -11.51 -1.25
CA ASN A 338 -24.92 -10.78 -0.61
C ASN A 338 -23.96 -10.20 -1.67
N TYR A 339 -23.78 -8.86 -1.65
CA TYR A 339 -22.84 -8.11 -2.50
C TYR A 339 -21.64 -7.56 -1.70
N TRP A 340 -21.53 -7.93 -0.45
CA TRP A 340 -20.58 -7.33 0.49
C TRP A 340 -19.43 -8.27 0.85
N GLU A 341 -19.72 -9.41 1.45
CA GLU A 341 -18.72 -10.36 1.92
C GLU A 341 -18.33 -11.37 0.85
N LEU A 342 -17.07 -11.80 0.93
CA LEU A 342 -16.56 -12.87 0.08
C LEU A 342 -17.13 -14.22 0.53
N ASN A 343 -17.59 -15.01 -0.42
CA ASN A 343 -17.96 -16.40 -0.19
C ASN A 343 -16.66 -17.23 -0.08
N ALA A 344 -16.54 -18.06 0.95
CA ALA A 344 -15.33 -18.84 1.22
C ALA A 344 -14.95 -19.80 0.07
N GLY A 345 -15.94 -20.34 -0.66
CA GLY A 345 -15.68 -21.28 -1.74
C GLY A 345 -15.25 -20.63 -3.07
N THR A 346 -15.66 -19.36 -3.31
CA THR A 346 -15.37 -18.66 -4.56
C THR A 346 -14.37 -17.50 -4.41
N GLY A 347 -14.14 -17.03 -3.19
CA GLY A 347 -13.34 -15.85 -2.91
C GLY A 347 -13.97 -14.53 -3.43
N ARG A 348 -15.27 -14.55 -3.80
CA ARG A 348 -16.02 -13.41 -4.33
C ARG A 348 -17.39 -13.30 -3.70
N PRO A 349 -18.04 -12.11 -3.70
CA PRO A 349 -19.43 -11.99 -3.26
C PRO A 349 -20.39 -12.84 -4.12
N ALA A 350 -21.51 -13.25 -3.54
CA ALA A 350 -22.56 -13.97 -4.25
C ALA A 350 -23.25 -13.09 -5.32
N GLY A 351 -23.32 -11.77 -5.09
CA GLY A 351 -23.76 -10.82 -6.10
C GLY A 351 -22.55 -10.18 -6.79
N ARG A 352 -22.66 -9.94 -8.10
CA ARG A 352 -21.60 -9.34 -8.91
C ARG A 352 -21.86 -7.85 -9.14
N THR A 353 -20.92 -7.01 -8.73
CA THR A 353 -20.84 -5.60 -9.14
C THR A 353 -19.88 -5.49 -10.32
N SER A 354 -20.31 -4.85 -11.39
CA SER A 354 -19.46 -4.55 -12.55
C SER A 354 -19.61 -3.08 -12.93
N TRP A 355 -18.59 -2.51 -13.59
CA TRP A 355 -18.60 -1.12 -14.03
C TRP A 355 -18.06 -0.97 -15.44
N SER A 356 -18.49 0.10 -16.07
CA SER A 356 -18.14 0.46 -17.44
C SER A 356 -18.16 1.97 -17.61
N ASN A 357 -17.79 2.45 -18.79
CA ASN A 357 -17.83 3.88 -19.14
C ASN A 357 -17.08 4.78 -18.15
N VAL A 358 -15.99 4.28 -17.58
CA VAL A 358 -15.18 5.04 -16.62
C VAL A 358 -14.49 6.20 -17.33
N ARG A 359 -14.91 7.41 -17.01
CA ARG A 359 -14.32 8.66 -17.49
C ARG A 359 -13.63 9.36 -16.34
N VAL A 360 -12.34 9.63 -16.53
CA VAL A 360 -11.50 10.30 -15.53
C VAL A 360 -11.01 11.61 -16.12
N SER A 361 -11.29 12.71 -15.46
CA SER A 361 -10.76 14.04 -15.79
C SER A 361 -10.03 14.64 -14.60
N THR A 362 -8.97 15.38 -14.88
CA THR A 362 -8.12 16.06 -13.89
C THR A 362 -7.92 17.49 -14.33
N GLY A 363 -7.99 18.43 -13.38
CA GLY A 363 -7.79 19.84 -13.62
C GLY A 363 -6.37 20.32 -13.28
N LYS A 364 -6.04 21.53 -13.70
CA LYS A 364 -4.75 22.17 -13.38
C LYS A 364 -4.63 22.56 -11.91
N GLY A 365 -5.76 22.72 -11.22
CA GLY A 365 -5.84 23.04 -9.80
C GLY A 365 -5.86 21.84 -8.88
N LEU A 366 -5.47 20.65 -9.37
CA LEU A 366 -5.46 19.38 -8.62
C LEU A 366 -6.85 18.81 -8.30
N GLU A 367 -7.92 19.37 -8.88
CA GLU A 367 -9.25 18.78 -8.83
C GLU A 367 -9.36 17.57 -9.77
N ALA A 368 -10.18 16.60 -9.40
CA ALA A 368 -10.48 15.46 -10.25
C ALA A 368 -11.98 15.15 -10.27
N ARG A 369 -12.43 14.56 -11.38
CA ARG A 369 -13.78 14.02 -11.53
C ARG A 369 -13.72 12.63 -12.16
N ILE A 370 -14.50 11.72 -11.61
CA ILE A 370 -14.64 10.35 -12.08
C ILE A 370 -16.13 10.07 -12.27
N ASP A 371 -16.53 9.74 -13.48
CA ASP A 371 -17.88 9.27 -13.81
C ASP A 371 -17.80 7.80 -14.23
N MET A 372 -18.75 6.97 -13.78
CA MET A 372 -18.86 5.57 -14.16
C MET A 372 -20.28 5.04 -14.06
N ASP A 373 -20.58 4.02 -14.85
CA ASP A 373 -21.83 3.28 -14.79
C ASP A 373 -21.55 1.93 -14.09
N LEU A 374 -22.36 1.58 -13.08
CA LEU A 374 -22.26 0.30 -12.39
C LEU A 374 -23.54 -0.51 -12.58
N ALA A 375 -23.40 -1.82 -12.53
CA ALA A 375 -24.50 -2.76 -12.64
C ALA A 375 -24.35 -3.88 -11.59
N TYR A 376 -25.43 -4.14 -10.89
CA TYR A 376 -25.53 -5.15 -9.84
C TYR A 376 -26.33 -6.33 -10.36
N ARG A 377 -25.71 -7.52 -10.39
CA ARG A 377 -26.27 -8.75 -10.92
C ARG A 377 -26.18 -9.88 -9.90
N PRO A 378 -27.19 -10.74 -9.80
CA PRO A 378 -27.02 -12.05 -9.15
C PRO A 378 -25.89 -12.84 -9.82
N ALA A 379 -25.21 -13.72 -9.07
CA ALA A 379 -24.19 -14.57 -9.66
C ALA A 379 -24.78 -15.47 -10.75
N GLY A 380 -24.11 -15.55 -11.89
CA GLY A 380 -24.54 -16.35 -13.04
C GLY A 380 -25.62 -15.70 -13.92
N GLU A 381 -26.10 -14.49 -13.58
CA GLU A 381 -27.09 -13.76 -14.38
C GLU A 381 -26.42 -12.59 -15.13
N ASP A 382 -26.88 -12.37 -16.39
CA ASP A 382 -26.37 -11.27 -17.21
C ASP A 382 -27.20 -9.99 -17.09
N VAL A 383 -28.45 -10.12 -16.66
CA VAL A 383 -29.37 -8.99 -16.53
C VAL A 383 -29.20 -8.33 -15.16
N PRO A 384 -28.89 -7.02 -15.08
CA PRO A 384 -28.80 -6.34 -13.83
C PRO A 384 -30.17 -6.14 -13.18
N VAL A 385 -30.22 -6.27 -11.85
CA VAL A 385 -31.42 -5.93 -11.05
C VAL A 385 -31.38 -4.47 -10.60
N LEU A 386 -30.19 -3.88 -10.46
CA LEU A 386 -29.99 -2.49 -10.07
C LEU A 386 -28.87 -1.89 -10.92
N ILE A 387 -29.03 -0.65 -11.36
CA ILE A 387 -28.06 0.11 -12.14
C ILE A 387 -27.69 1.37 -11.34
N GLU A 388 -26.44 1.77 -11.39
CA GLU A 388 -25.95 2.97 -10.72
C GLU A 388 -25.16 3.85 -11.70
N ASN A 389 -25.47 5.16 -11.73
CA ASN A 389 -24.58 6.17 -12.29
C ASN A 389 -23.86 6.86 -11.14
N ARG A 390 -22.54 6.71 -11.10
CA ARG A 390 -21.69 7.27 -10.05
C ARG A 390 -20.88 8.43 -10.58
N THR A 391 -20.91 9.53 -9.84
CA THR A 391 -20.01 10.67 -10.01
C THR A 391 -19.25 10.90 -8.73
N ILE A 392 -17.92 11.01 -8.84
CA ILE A 392 -17.03 11.35 -7.73
C ILE A 392 -16.26 12.61 -8.12
N GLU A 393 -16.34 13.65 -7.29
CA GLU A 393 -15.60 14.91 -7.47
C GLU A 393 -14.62 15.06 -6.30
N ILE A 394 -13.35 15.28 -6.59
CA ILE A 394 -12.30 15.41 -5.59
C ILE A 394 -11.74 16.83 -5.65
N SER A 395 -11.76 17.54 -4.52
CA SER A 395 -11.18 18.87 -4.42
C SER A 395 -9.66 18.81 -4.23
N PRO A 396 -8.92 19.87 -4.62
CA PRO A 396 -7.56 20.06 -4.13
C PRO A 396 -7.55 20.21 -2.60
N PRO A 397 -6.42 19.90 -1.93
CA PRO A 397 -6.22 20.30 -0.54
C PRO A 397 -6.27 21.82 -0.40
N ASP A 398 -6.91 22.30 0.65
CA ASP A 398 -6.91 23.71 1.01
C ASP A 398 -5.62 24.12 1.76
N GLY A 399 -5.51 25.40 2.14
CA GLY A 399 -4.33 25.95 2.81
C GLY A 399 -4.02 25.37 4.19
N VAL A 400 -4.94 24.56 4.78
CA VAL A 400 -4.74 23.85 6.04
C VAL A 400 -4.68 22.34 5.87
N GLY A 401 -4.71 21.85 4.62
CA GLY A 401 -4.54 20.44 4.27
C GLY A 401 -5.83 19.63 4.25
N VAL A 402 -7.00 20.27 4.26
CA VAL A 402 -8.31 19.60 4.12
C VAL A 402 -8.65 19.40 2.65
N TYR A 403 -9.09 18.20 2.27
CA TYR A 403 -9.67 17.96 0.94
C TYR A 403 -10.95 17.14 1.01
N ALA A 404 -11.79 17.28 0.00
CA ALA A 404 -13.11 16.68 -0.08
C ALA A 404 -13.19 15.65 -1.21
N ILE A 405 -13.94 14.59 -0.95
CA ILE A 405 -14.40 13.62 -1.96
C ILE A 405 -15.92 13.62 -1.92
N ASP A 406 -16.54 14.20 -2.94
CA ASP A 406 -18.00 14.23 -3.11
C ASP A 406 -18.47 13.01 -3.90
N TRP A 407 -19.36 12.22 -3.32
CA TRP A 407 -19.96 11.05 -3.94
C TRP A 407 -21.42 11.33 -4.30
N THR A 408 -21.78 11.13 -5.55
CA THR A 408 -23.17 11.11 -6.00
C THR A 408 -23.42 9.76 -6.68
N CYS A 409 -24.35 8.99 -6.14
CA CYS A 409 -24.77 7.69 -6.65
C CYS A 409 -26.26 7.75 -6.99
N ALA A 410 -26.62 7.68 -8.27
CA ALA A 410 -28.00 7.59 -8.75
C ALA A 410 -28.31 6.13 -9.09
N PHE A 411 -29.12 5.49 -8.25
CA PHE A 411 -29.55 4.10 -8.42
C PHE A 411 -30.91 4.03 -9.11
N ARG A 412 -31.04 3.21 -10.15
CA ARG A 412 -32.29 2.91 -10.83
C ARG A 412 -32.58 1.40 -10.78
N ALA A 413 -33.70 1.03 -10.24
CA ALA A 413 -34.17 -0.35 -10.18
C ALA A 413 -34.52 -0.87 -11.59
N ALA A 414 -33.84 -1.91 -12.06
CA ALA A 414 -34.12 -2.56 -13.33
C ALA A 414 -35.19 -3.68 -13.20
N ALA A 415 -35.43 -4.13 -11.97
CA ALA A 415 -36.46 -5.08 -11.54
C ALA A 415 -37.08 -4.58 -10.23
N GLU A 416 -37.96 -5.35 -9.61
CA GLU A 416 -38.35 -5.16 -8.20
C GLU A 416 -37.12 -5.42 -7.33
N VAL A 417 -36.73 -4.45 -6.49
CA VAL A 417 -35.53 -4.50 -5.67
C VAL A 417 -35.88 -4.31 -4.22
N LEU A 418 -35.38 -5.19 -3.35
CA LEU A 418 -35.33 -5.01 -1.91
C LEU A 418 -33.87 -4.86 -1.49
N LEU A 419 -33.48 -3.64 -1.10
CA LEU A 419 -32.19 -3.36 -0.48
C LEU A 419 -32.30 -3.65 1.01
N ASP A 420 -31.41 -4.50 1.52
CA ASP A 420 -31.48 -4.95 2.92
C ASP A 420 -30.08 -5.02 3.56
N ARG A 421 -30.07 -5.30 4.83
CA ARG A 421 -28.91 -5.39 5.73
C ARG A 421 -29.01 -6.67 6.58
N THR A 422 -27.93 -7.01 7.28
CA THR A 422 -28.02 -7.95 8.41
C THR A 422 -28.95 -7.37 9.48
N PRO A 423 -29.95 -8.12 9.99
CA PRO A 423 -30.87 -7.61 10.99
C PRO A 423 -30.19 -7.18 12.28
N LEU A 424 -30.80 -6.24 13.01
CA LEU A 424 -30.31 -5.73 14.29
C LEU A 424 -30.55 -6.72 15.42
N PRO A 425 -29.79 -6.65 16.54
CA PRO A 425 -30.12 -7.37 17.76
C PRO A 425 -31.59 -7.15 18.17
N GLY A 426 -32.30 -8.23 18.47
CA GLY A 426 -33.74 -8.20 18.81
C GLY A 426 -34.68 -8.38 17.61
N GLU A 427 -34.19 -8.27 16.37
CA GLU A 427 -34.95 -8.68 15.19
C GLU A 427 -34.75 -10.19 14.91
N PRO A 428 -35.68 -10.86 14.16
CA PRO A 428 -35.44 -12.23 13.72
C PRO A 428 -34.10 -12.34 12.97
N GLU A 429 -33.28 -13.35 13.31
CA GLU A 429 -31.91 -13.57 12.79
C GLU A 429 -30.96 -12.41 13.10
N GLY A 430 -31.30 -11.54 14.04
CA GLY A 430 -30.52 -10.36 14.41
C GLY A 430 -29.14 -10.68 14.91
N GLN A 431 -28.17 -9.83 14.50
CA GLN A 431 -26.76 -9.99 14.86
C GLN A 431 -26.21 -8.73 15.53
N VAL A 432 -25.27 -8.89 16.45
CA VAL A 432 -24.59 -7.76 17.11
C VAL A 432 -24.00 -6.79 16.09
N TRP A 433 -23.50 -7.31 14.97
CA TRP A 433 -22.94 -6.53 13.86
C TRP A 433 -23.96 -6.10 12.80
N GLY A 434 -25.27 -6.28 13.01
CA GLY A 434 -26.32 -5.89 12.07
C GLY A 434 -26.38 -4.38 11.80
N GLY A 435 -26.95 -3.99 10.66
CA GLY A 435 -27.32 -2.60 10.34
C GLY A 435 -26.41 -1.85 9.36
N TYR A 436 -25.32 -2.41 8.84
CA TYR A 436 -24.43 -1.74 7.90
C TYR A 436 -24.80 -1.98 6.42
N ALA A 437 -24.65 -0.97 5.60
CA ALA A 437 -24.63 -0.99 4.13
C ALA A 437 -24.37 0.41 3.59
N GLY A 438 -23.84 0.54 2.39
CA GLY A 438 -23.63 1.82 1.69
C GLY A 438 -22.19 2.29 1.66
N LEU A 439 -21.99 3.61 1.68
CA LEU A 439 -20.66 4.20 1.70
C LEU A 439 -19.96 3.87 3.01
N SER A 440 -18.84 3.20 2.94
CA SER A 440 -18.17 2.63 4.12
C SER A 440 -16.71 2.97 4.16
N LEU A 441 -16.18 3.07 5.37
CA LEU A 441 -14.80 3.41 5.61
C LEU A 441 -14.17 2.51 6.68
N ARG A 442 -13.07 1.86 6.31
CA ARG A 442 -12.18 1.13 7.22
C ARG A 442 -10.95 1.99 7.47
N LEU A 443 -10.78 2.43 8.71
CA LEU A 443 -9.64 3.24 9.11
C LEU A 443 -8.38 2.39 9.33
N ALA A 444 -7.22 3.05 9.24
CA ALA A 444 -5.93 2.44 9.47
C ALA A 444 -5.80 1.84 10.87
N ASP A 445 -5.07 0.73 10.98
CA ASP A 445 -4.86 -0.01 12.24
C ASP A 445 -4.07 0.80 13.28
N GLY A 446 -3.14 1.62 12.83
CA GLY A 446 -2.27 2.44 13.70
C GLY A 446 -2.94 3.64 14.37
N LEU A 447 -4.26 3.85 14.21
CA LEU A 447 -4.94 4.97 14.86
C LEU A 447 -5.13 4.70 16.35
N SER A 448 -4.48 5.49 17.19
CA SER A 448 -4.66 5.48 18.65
C SER A 448 -5.51 6.64 19.13
N ASP A 449 -5.93 6.63 20.41
CA ASP A 449 -6.72 7.69 21.05
C ASP A 449 -7.90 8.15 20.17
N ARG A 450 -8.74 7.16 19.79
CA ARG A 450 -9.81 7.33 18.81
C ARG A 450 -11.03 7.96 19.39
N GLU A 451 -11.57 8.96 18.71
CA GLU A 451 -12.80 9.66 19.05
C GLU A 451 -13.81 9.63 17.88
N VAL A 452 -15.08 9.68 18.24
CA VAL A 452 -16.17 9.81 17.27
C VAL A 452 -17.02 11.00 17.67
N MET A 453 -17.08 11.98 16.77
CA MET A 453 -17.84 13.20 16.92
C MET A 453 -19.00 13.22 15.92
N THR A 454 -20.19 13.58 16.36
CA THR A 454 -21.35 13.79 15.49
C THR A 454 -21.71 15.27 15.40
N SER A 455 -22.57 15.63 14.45
CA SER A 455 -23.14 17.00 14.38
C SER A 455 -23.91 17.40 15.65
N ASP A 456 -24.21 16.46 16.56
CA ASP A 456 -25.01 16.68 17.76
C ASP A 456 -24.20 16.48 19.06
N GLY A 457 -22.88 16.28 18.94
CA GLY A 457 -21.94 16.09 20.04
C GLY A 457 -21.16 14.77 19.97
N PRO A 458 -20.29 14.51 20.94
CA PRO A 458 -19.46 13.32 20.96
C PRO A 458 -20.30 12.07 21.25
N VAL A 459 -19.89 10.93 20.62
CA VAL A 459 -20.47 9.64 20.92
C VAL A 459 -19.95 9.15 22.28
N SER A 460 -20.82 9.10 23.27
CA SER A 460 -20.49 8.70 24.65
C SER A 460 -21.02 7.31 25.02
N ILE A 461 -22.08 6.84 24.35
CA ILE A 461 -22.74 5.57 24.67
C ILE A 461 -22.39 4.54 23.58
N TRP A 462 -21.76 3.46 24.01
CA TRP A 462 -21.34 2.34 23.15
C TRP A 462 -21.95 1.04 23.65
N THR A 463 -22.39 0.18 22.73
CA THR A 463 -22.85 -1.18 23.02
C THR A 463 -22.01 -2.15 22.22
N ASP A 464 -21.28 -3.04 22.88
CA ASP A 464 -20.36 -4.01 22.24
C ASP A 464 -19.39 -3.33 21.24
N ASP A 465 -18.77 -2.22 21.65
CA ASP A 465 -17.89 -1.39 20.81
C ASP A 465 -18.55 -0.79 19.56
N ARG A 466 -19.89 -0.75 19.53
CA ARG A 466 -20.69 -0.27 18.41
C ARG A 466 -21.58 0.89 18.81
N TYR A 467 -21.76 1.78 17.84
CA TYR A 467 -22.72 2.88 17.96
C TYR A 467 -23.70 2.87 16.79
N ARG A 468 -24.96 3.16 17.08
CA ARG A 468 -26.02 3.41 16.09
C ARG A 468 -26.83 4.63 16.52
N GLY A 469 -26.92 5.62 15.62
CA GLY A 469 -27.65 6.87 15.86
C GLY A 469 -27.98 7.57 14.55
N ARG A 470 -28.70 8.70 14.61
CA ARG A 470 -29.06 9.50 13.42
C ARG A 470 -28.45 10.87 13.53
N HIS A 471 -27.62 11.26 12.55
CA HIS A 471 -26.93 12.54 12.52
C HIS A 471 -26.74 13.03 11.07
N ALA A 472 -26.61 14.35 10.89
CA ALA A 472 -26.30 14.93 9.59
C ALA A 472 -24.85 14.69 9.17
N ALA A 473 -23.95 14.55 10.14
CA ALA A 473 -22.53 14.34 9.91
C ALA A 473 -21.90 13.54 11.06
N LEU A 474 -20.81 12.85 10.73
CA LEU A 474 -19.98 12.15 11.70
C LEU A 474 -18.50 12.25 11.30
N ASP A 475 -17.65 12.57 12.28
CA ASP A 475 -16.19 12.51 12.21
C ASP A 475 -15.66 11.36 13.03
N TYR A 476 -14.70 10.62 12.46
CA TYR A 476 -13.91 9.63 13.16
C TYR A 476 -12.45 10.07 13.12
N SER A 477 -11.92 10.46 14.28
CA SER A 477 -10.56 10.96 14.43
C SER A 477 -9.75 10.15 15.43
N GLY A 478 -8.42 10.32 15.38
CA GLY A 478 -7.47 9.66 16.27
C GLY A 478 -6.08 10.23 16.10
N LEU A 479 -5.09 9.61 16.74
CA LEU A 479 -3.70 9.95 16.59
C LEU A 479 -3.03 8.97 15.60
N ALA A 480 -2.52 9.49 14.48
CA ALA A 480 -1.60 8.79 13.59
C ALA A 480 -0.18 9.31 13.87
N ASP A 481 0.74 8.43 14.29
CA ASP A 481 2.09 8.80 14.73
C ASP A 481 2.11 9.89 15.83
N GLY A 482 1.12 9.88 16.73
CA GLY A 482 0.99 10.86 17.79
C GLY A 482 0.43 12.22 17.35
N ILE A 483 0.02 12.39 16.08
CA ILE A 483 -0.56 13.62 15.55
C ILE A 483 -2.05 13.41 15.27
N PRO A 484 -2.93 14.34 15.70
CA PRO A 484 -4.35 14.24 15.45
C PRO A 484 -4.70 14.34 13.95
N VAL A 485 -5.53 13.42 13.48
CA VAL A 485 -6.06 13.34 12.11
C VAL A 485 -7.47 12.79 12.12
N GLY A 486 -8.26 13.03 11.08
CA GLY A 486 -9.61 12.49 11.00
C GLY A 486 -10.18 12.40 9.59
N ILE A 487 -11.29 11.67 9.49
CA ILE A 487 -12.16 11.64 8.33
C ILE A 487 -13.60 11.90 8.76
N ALA A 488 -14.18 12.95 8.22
CA ALA A 488 -15.59 13.25 8.41
C ALA A 488 -16.40 12.83 7.18
N ILE A 489 -17.61 12.29 7.40
CA ILE A 489 -18.60 12.08 6.33
C ILE A 489 -19.83 12.92 6.63
N LEU A 490 -20.25 13.70 5.64
CA LEU A 490 -21.44 14.53 5.67
C LEU A 490 -22.52 13.90 4.80
N ASN A 491 -23.73 13.75 5.36
CA ASN A 491 -24.90 13.26 4.64
C ASN A 491 -25.69 14.45 4.06
N HIS A 492 -26.01 14.39 2.77
CA HIS A 492 -26.82 15.44 2.17
C HIS A 492 -28.28 15.33 2.62
N PRO A 493 -28.97 16.46 2.95
CA PRO A 493 -30.34 16.40 3.46
C PRO A 493 -31.37 15.84 2.45
N THR A 494 -31.06 15.80 1.14
CA THR A 494 -31.92 15.18 0.13
C THR A 494 -31.82 13.66 0.09
N ASN A 495 -30.89 13.06 0.81
CA ASN A 495 -30.83 11.60 0.89
C ASN A 495 -32.07 11.03 1.58
N PRO A 496 -32.61 9.91 1.12
CA PRO A 496 -33.67 9.21 1.83
C PRO A 496 -33.28 9.00 3.30
N ARG A 497 -34.28 9.11 4.19
CA ARG A 497 -34.10 8.90 5.65
C ARG A 497 -33.14 9.87 6.34
N SER A 498 -32.90 11.05 5.74
CA SER A 498 -32.12 12.11 6.39
C SER A 498 -32.84 12.66 7.64
N PRO A 499 -32.13 12.93 8.79
CA PRO A 499 -30.72 12.64 9.02
C PRO A 499 -30.45 11.13 9.01
N THR A 500 -29.33 10.75 8.35
CA THR A 500 -29.04 9.35 8.09
C THR A 500 -28.76 8.57 9.36
N PRO A 501 -29.17 7.29 9.44
CA PRO A 501 -28.63 6.40 10.45
C PRO A 501 -27.15 6.17 10.23
N TRP A 502 -26.39 6.00 11.31
CA TRP A 502 -24.98 5.67 11.31
C TRP A 502 -24.77 4.31 11.95
N TYR A 503 -23.75 3.61 11.48
CA TYR A 503 -23.20 2.43 12.13
C TYR A 503 -21.69 2.64 12.28
N VAL A 504 -21.19 2.51 13.51
CA VAL A 504 -19.79 2.77 13.87
C VAL A 504 -19.26 1.63 14.72
N ILE A 505 -18.03 1.20 14.45
CA ILE A 505 -17.27 0.28 15.29
C ILE A 505 -16.00 0.98 15.78
N ARG A 506 -15.71 0.82 17.10
CA ARG A 506 -14.49 1.27 17.75
C ARG A 506 -13.98 0.19 18.71
N SER A 507 -13.65 -0.98 18.16
CA SER A 507 -13.05 -2.08 18.93
C SER A 507 -11.51 -2.01 18.91
N ALA A 508 -10.86 -2.90 19.66
CA ALA A 508 -9.39 -3.00 19.66
C ALA A 508 -8.86 -3.31 18.26
N GLU A 509 -9.58 -4.15 17.48
CA GLU A 509 -9.16 -4.65 16.18
C GLU A 509 -9.74 -3.86 15.01
N MET A 510 -10.76 -3.01 15.25
CA MET A 510 -11.51 -2.41 14.15
C MET A 510 -11.94 -0.98 14.42
N SER A 511 -11.58 -0.10 13.48
CA SER A 511 -12.16 1.24 13.31
C SER A 511 -12.92 1.28 11.99
N PHE A 512 -14.25 1.37 12.06
CA PHE A 512 -15.13 1.33 10.90
C PHE A 512 -16.32 2.24 11.11
N PHE A 513 -16.77 2.95 10.07
CA PHE A 513 -18.03 3.67 10.11
C PHE A 513 -18.67 3.83 8.72
N THR A 514 -19.99 4.00 8.72
CA THR A 514 -20.80 4.12 7.51
C THR A 514 -22.07 4.93 7.79
N PRO A 515 -22.49 5.85 6.90
CA PRO A 515 -23.85 6.34 6.85
C PRO A 515 -24.77 5.20 6.39
N ALA A 516 -25.33 4.48 7.35
CA ALA A 516 -26.02 3.20 7.19
C ALA A 516 -27.51 3.41 6.90
N LEU A 517 -27.85 3.85 5.68
CA LEU A 517 -29.21 4.15 5.24
C LEU A 517 -30.24 3.06 5.62
N LEU A 518 -29.81 1.80 5.58
CA LEU A 518 -30.66 0.63 5.81
C LEU A 518 -30.67 0.18 7.29
N CYS A 519 -29.97 0.84 8.20
CA CYS A 519 -29.74 0.37 9.57
C CYS A 519 -31.04 -0.10 10.27
N TYR A 520 -32.10 0.67 10.19
CA TYR A 520 -33.36 0.41 10.87
C TYR A 520 -34.45 -0.20 9.98
N GLY A 521 -34.10 -0.70 8.81
CA GLY A 521 -35.04 -1.43 7.96
C GLY A 521 -34.69 -1.40 6.47
N PRO A 522 -35.20 -2.37 5.70
CA PRO A 522 -34.97 -2.47 4.27
C PRO A 522 -35.61 -1.31 3.49
N LEU A 523 -35.19 -1.13 2.23
CA LEU A 523 -35.73 -0.17 1.29
C LEU A 523 -36.15 -0.91 0.03
N ALA A 524 -37.44 -0.87 -0.29
CA ALA A 524 -37.98 -1.43 -1.54
C ALA A 524 -37.98 -0.37 -2.64
N LEU A 525 -37.62 -0.77 -3.85
CA LEU A 525 -37.70 0.03 -5.07
C LEU A 525 -38.48 -0.75 -6.13
N ARG A 526 -39.49 -0.13 -6.71
CA ARG A 526 -40.21 -0.69 -7.86
C ARG A 526 -39.35 -0.57 -9.11
N ARG A 527 -39.59 -1.44 -10.09
CA ARG A 527 -38.93 -1.33 -11.39
C ARG A 527 -39.10 0.08 -11.97
N GLY A 528 -37.99 0.70 -12.39
CA GLY A 528 -37.91 2.06 -12.91
C GLY A 528 -37.76 3.14 -11.86
N GLU A 529 -37.95 2.84 -10.58
CA GLU A 529 -37.78 3.79 -9.49
C GLU A 529 -36.30 4.14 -9.29
N THR A 530 -36.05 5.41 -9.02
CA THR A 530 -34.69 5.96 -8.83
C THR A 530 -34.53 6.58 -7.45
N ILE A 531 -33.38 6.30 -6.80
CA ILE A 531 -32.92 7.01 -5.60
C ILE A 531 -31.54 7.60 -5.85
N VAL A 532 -31.28 8.75 -5.23
CA VAL A 532 -29.98 9.41 -5.33
C VAL A 532 -29.41 9.59 -3.93
N LEU A 533 -28.20 9.09 -3.73
CA LEU A 533 -27.43 9.26 -2.49
C LEU A 533 -26.27 10.22 -2.73
N ARG A 534 -26.07 11.16 -1.81
CA ARG A 534 -25.01 12.17 -1.88
C ARG A 534 -24.30 12.26 -0.55
N TYR A 535 -22.98 12.15 -0.60
CA TYR A 535 -22.10 12.23 0.57
C TYR A 535 -20.89 13.09 0.27
N ARG A 536 -20.39 13.79 1.26
CA ARG A 536 -19.07 14.42 1.23
C ARG A 536 -18.19 13.77 2.27
N VAL A 537 -17.03 13.25 1.83
CA VAL A 537 -15.97 12.74 2.70
C VAL A 537 -14.89 13.82 2.79
N LEU A 538 -14.54 14.24 4.00
CA LEU A 538 -13.52 15.25 4.28
C LEU A 538 -12.36 14.59 5.00
N ILE A 539 -11.18 14.67 4.41
CA ILE A 539 -9.93 14.21 5.01
C ILE A 539 -9.22 15.44 5.60
N HIS A 540 -8.85 15.38 6.87
CA HIS A 540 -8.36 16.56 7.56
C HIS A 540 -7.30 16.27 8.62
N PRO A 541 -6.38 17.21 8.87
CA PRO A 541 -5.54 17.22 10.06
C PRO A 541 -6.36 17.67 11.28
N GLY A 542 -5.91 17.29 12.47
CA GLY A 542 -6.54 17.67 13.73
C GLY A 542 -7.77 16.85 14.05
N ARG A 543 -8.44 17.22 15.14
CA ARG A 543 -9.75 16.71 15.56
C ARG A 543 -10.80 17.79 15.31
N TRP A 544 -11.96 17.38 14.85
CA TRP A 544 -13.07 18.30 14.66
C TRP A 544 -14.07 18.19 15.81
N ASP A 545 -14.55 19.35 16.27
CA ASP A 545 -15.65 19.44 17.20
C ASP A 545 -17.02 19.48 16.47
N GLU A 546 -18.09 19.43 17.25
CA GLU A 546 -19.46 19.50 16.72
C GLU A 546 -19.75 20.78 15.96
N GLY A 547 -19.16 21.91 16.38
CA GLY A 547 -19.35 23.22 15.75
C GLY A 547 -18.76 23.23 14.33
N ARG A 548 -17.58 22.64 14.17
CA ARG A 548 -16.94 22.47 12.85
C ARG A 548 -17.76 21.54 11.96
N LEU A 549 -18.22 20.40 12.47
CA LEU A 549 -19.05 19.46 11.71
C LEU A 549 -20.38 20.09 11.26
N ARG A 550 -21.05 20.83 12.13
CA ARG A 550 -22.27 21.58 11.77
C ARG A 550 -22.01 22.61 10.67
N SER A 551 -20.92 23.35 10.78
CA SER A 551 -20.53 24.35 9.78
C SER A 551 -20.26 23.73 8.40
N GLU A 552 -19.50 22.63 8.36
CA GLU A 552 -19.23 21.91 7.10
C GLU A 552 -20.50 21.28 6.52
N SER A 553 -21.36 20.71 7.37
CA SER A 553 -22.64 20.13 6.94
C SER A 553 -23.57 21.19 6.33
N ALA A 554 -23.64 22.40 6.94
CA ALA A 554 -24.43 23.50 6.42
C ALA A 554 -23.90 24.01 5.06
N ARG A 555 -22.57 24.14 4.93
CA ARG A 555 -21.93 24.51 3.65
C ARG A 555 -22.21 23.48 2.55
N TYR A 556 -22.14 22.18 2.88
CA TYR A 556 -22.41 21.12 1.93
C TYR A 556 -23.88 21.11 1.49
N SER A 557 -24.81 21.29 2.41
CA SER A 557 -26.26 21.35 2.16
C SER A 557 -26.66 22.53 1.27
N GLY A 558 -25.99 23.68 1.39
CA GLY A 558 -26.24 24.89 0.59
C GLY A 558 -25.56 24.90 -0.79
N ARG A 559 -24.71 23.91 -1.12
CA ARG A 559 -23.98 23.88 -2.38
C ARG A 559 -24.89 23.50 -3.54
N LYS A 560 -24.78 24.23 -4.68
CA LYS A 560 -25.36 23.78 -5.95
C LYS A 560 -24.62 22.52 -6.40
N LEU A 561 -25.30 21.38 -6.38
CA LEU A 561 -24.74 20.10 -6.78
C LEU A 561 -24.93 19.89 -8.29
N SER A 562 -23.97 19.23 -8.92
CA SER A 562 -24.12 18.77 -10.31
C SER A 562 -25.36 17.87 -10.42
N PRO A 563 -26.21 18.03 -11.45
CA PRO A 563 -27.36 17.15 -11.63
C PRO A 563 -26.87 15.70 -11.77
N ALA A 564 -27.58 14.78 -11.12
CA ALA A 564 -27.36 13.36 -11.38
C ALA A 564 -27.74 13.10 -12.84
N LYS A 565 -26.96 12.37 -13.59
CA LYS A 565 -27.36 11.93 -14.94
C LYS A 565 -28.51 10.95 -14.79
N GLU A 566 -29.61 11.24 -15.49
CA GLU A 566 -30.76 10.34 -15.62
C GLU A 566 -30.40 9.12 -16.48
#